data_66d0f6cfaf2f0b57ca141fcaac143768
#
_entry.id   66d0f6cfaf2f0b57ca141fcaac143768
#
_cell.length_a   1.000
_cell.length_b   1.000
_cell.length_c   1.000
_cell.angle_alpha   90.00
_cell.angle_beta   90.00
_cell.angle_gamma   90.00
#
_symmetry.space_group_name_H-M   'P 1'
#
loop_
_entity.id
_entity.type
_entity.pdbx_description
1 polymer ?
#
loop_
_entity_poly.entity_id
_entity_poly.type
_entity_poly.pdbx_seq_one_letter_code
_entity_poly.pdbx_strand_id
1 'polypeptide(L)'
;MLGRKYVVQPVGGPTLPLFISLLIVLSLSFCLPLKATDVTADHSLDRGFRLLYNLEFAHAEQEFTSWELGHSDNPVGRVGQAAGLLFSEFERLGVLESQFYESDAAFKARKKLAPDPAIRTQFNNAINRAQTLARARLAKDPKDRDGLFAMTLSSGLQADYAALIDKRNLASLHLTKDATAWAQQLLAVDPQCYDAHIATGISQYIISTMSAPVRWILRLGGVSGDKQRGVTELQLTAAHGRYLAPFARILLAIVYVRDKDKPRARALLASLRDEFPNNPLFAREIARLDSGQ
;
A
#
# COMPACT_ATOMS: atom_id res chain seq x y z
N MET A 1 -35.82 89.43 26.80
CA MET A 1 -34.95 89.32 25.60
C MET A 1 -35.19 88.01 24.93
N LEU A 2 -35.82 88.08 23.79
CA LEU A 2 -35.87 87.20 22.62
C LEU A 2 -35.66 85.71 22.82
N GLY A 3 -36.77 84.97 22.87
CA GLY A 3 -36.87 83.54 22.60
C GLY A 3 -36.99 83.25 21.10
N ARG A 4 -36.37 82.22 20.62
CA ARG A 4 -36.51 81.71 19.25
C ARG A 4 -37.16 80.31 19.30
N LYS A 5 -38.38 80.27 18.74
CA LYS A 5 -39.12 79.02 18.55
C LYS A 5 -38.50 78.26 17.36
N TYR A 6 -38.23 77.05 17.54
CA TYR A 6 -37.94 76.14 16.45
C TYR A 6 -39.20 75.34 16.10
N VAL A 7 -39.54 75.35 14.78
CA VAL A 7 -40.60 74.59 14.16
C VAL A 7 -40.03 73.29 13.76
N VAL A 8 -40.65 72.18 14.17
CA VAL A 8 -40.28 70.85 13.74
C VAL A 8 -41.17 70.47 12.56
N GLN A 9 -40.56 70.16 11.41
CA GLN A 9 -41.24 69.57 10.25
C GLN A 9 -41.19 68.05 10.32
N PRO A 10 -42.24 67.31 9.90
CA PRO A 10 -42.22 65.85 9.86
C PRO A 10 -41.45 65.35 8.64
N VAL A 11 -40.48 64.50 8.89
CA VAL A 11 -39.70 63.80 7.86
C VAL A 11 -40.45 62.54 7.42
N GLY A 12 -40.75 62.47 6.12
CA GLY A 12 -41.38 61.33 5.49
C GLY A 12 -40.55 60.04 5.57
N GLY A 13 -41.25 58.94 5.72
CA GLY A 13 -40.64 57.61 5.82
C GLY A 13 -39.92 57.18 4.57
N PRO A 14 -38.85 56.40 4.69
CA PRO A 14 -38.10 55.91 3.56
C PRO A 14 -38.82 54.70 2.88
N THR A 15 -39.05 54.83 1.61
CA THR A 15 -39.42 53.77 0.71
C THR A 15 -38.27 52.77 0.63
N LEU A 16 -38.57 51.51 0.89
CA LEU A 16 -37.62 50.38 0.82
C LEU A 16 -37.11 50.20 -0.63
N PRO A 17 -35.81 50.24 -0.89
CA PRO A 17 -35.34 50.22 -2.26
C PRO A 17 -35.36 48.79 -2.84
N LEU A 18 -35.76 48.71 -4.10
CA LEU A 18 -35.80 47.54 -4.98
C LEU A 18 -34.49 46.76 -5.12
N PHE A 19 -33.46 47.13 -4.42
CA PHE A 19 -32.12 46.48 -4.46
C PHE A 19 -32.00 45.17 -3.67
N ILE A 20 -32.92 44.84 -2.75
CA ILE A 20 -32.86 43.59 -1.97
C ILE A 20 -33.37 42.41 -2.79
N SER A 21 -34.28 42.62 -3.75
CA SER A 21 -34.77 41.53 -4.61
C SER A 21 -33.75 41.05 -5.67
N LEU A 22 -32.77 41.88 -6.01
CA LEU A 22 -31.74 41.52 -7.01
C LEU A 22 -30.59 40.71 -6.41
N LEU A 23 -30.35 40.84 -5.11
CA LEU A 23 -29.28 40.09 -4.40
C LEU A 23 -29.69 38.65 -4.11
N ILE A 24 -30.98 38.35 -3.99
CA ILE A 24 -31.49 36.99 -3.75
C ILE A 24 -31.50 36.16 -5.05
N VAL A 25 -31.66 36.78 -6.21
CA VAL A 25 -31.64 36.06 -7.49
C VAL A 25 -30.21 35.75 -7.97
N LEU A 26 -29.22 36.54 -7.56
CA LEU A 26 -27.81 36.31 -7.95
C LEU A 26 -27.09 35.25 -7.06
N SER A 27 -27.66 34.92 -5.91
CA SER A 27 -27.10 33.89 -5.01
C SER A 27 -27.52 32.44 -5.36
N LEU A 28 -28.48 32.24 -6.28
CA LEU A 28 -28.93 30.91 -6.70
C LEU A 28 -28.27 30.36 -7.96
N SER A 29 -27.40 31.09 -8.62
CA SER A 29 -26.81 30.68 -9.90
C SER A 29 -25.35 30.23 -9.83
N PHE A 30 -24.77 30.09 -8.62
CA PHE A 30 -23.42 29.56 -8.46
C PHE A 30 -23.43 28.28 -7.65
N CYS A 31 -24.39 27.37 -7.94
CA CYS A 31 -24.22 25.96 -7.62
C CYS A 31 -23.37 25.36 -8.75
N LEU A 32 -22.06 25.67 -8.73
CA LEU A 32 -21.10 24.79 -9.39
C LEU A 32 -21.35 23.41 -8.81
N PRO A 33 -21.51 22.35 -9.64
CA PRO A 33 -21.44 21.03 -9.11
C PRO A 33 -20.06 20.94 -8.44
N LEU A 34 -20.00 20.97 -7.10
CA LEU A 34 -18.89 20.32 -6.45
C LEU A 34 -18.83 18.96 -7.12
N LYS A 35 -17.79 18.71 -7.91
CA LYS A 35 -17.40 17.34 -8.21
C LYS A 35 -17.34 16.70 -6.83
N ALA A 36 -18.32 15.86 -6.54
CA ALA A 36 -18.21 14.93 -5.45
C ALA A 36 -16.91 14.20 -5.74
N THR A 37 -15.83 14.64 -5.12
CA THR A 37 -14.57 13.92 -5.10
C THR A 37 -14.96 12.56 -4.56
N ASP A 38 -14.67 11.57 -5.32
CA ASP A 38 -15.21 10.22 -5.32
C ASP A 38 -14.80 9.49 -4.03
N VAL A 39 -15.42 9.91 -2.91
CA VAL A 39 -15.23 9.28 -1.59
C VAL A 39 -15.55 7.79 -1.68
N THR A 40 -16.48 7.39 -2.57
CA THR A 40 -16.84 5.99 -2.79
C THR A 40 -15.77 5.20 -3.53
N ALA A 41 -15.07 5.83 -4.49
CA ALA A 41 -14.01 5.17 -5.26
C ALA A 41 -12.76 4.91 -4.42
N ASP A 42 -12.39 5.84 -3.55
CA ASP A 42 -11.26 5.66 -2.63
C ASP A 42 -11.53 4.51 -1.63
N HIS A 43 -12.79 4.34 -1.22
CA HIS A 43 -13.22 3.20 -0.40
C HIS A 43 -13.12 1.85 -1.12
N SER A 44 -13.31 1.80 -2.44
CA SER A 44 -13.21 0.57 -3.23
C SER A 44 -11.77 0.06 -3.27
N LEU A 45 -10.77 0.95 -3.41
CA LEU A 45 -9.37 0.57 -3.40
C LEU A 45 -8.93 0.04 -2.02
N ASP A 46 -9.28 0.75 -0.94
CA ASP A 46 -9.02 0.29 0.44
C ASP A 46 -9.68 -1.08 0.71
N ARG A 47 -10.90 -1.25 0.25
CA ARG A 47 -11.64 -2.50 0.39
C ARG A 47 -10.98 -3.64 -0.39
N GLY A 48 -10.53 -3.39 -1.62
CA GLY A 48 -9.80 -4.36 -2.42
C GLY A 48 -8.55 -4.88 -1.69
N PHE A 49 -7.73 -3.96 -1.15
CA PHE A 49 -6.56 -4.38 -0.37
C PHE A 49 -6.93 -5.15 0.91
N ARG A 50 -8.00 -4.76 1.63
CA ARG A 50 -8.46 -5.50 2.81
C ARG A 50 -8.92 -6.92 2.49
N LEU A 51 -9.61 -7.10 1.36
CA LEU A 51 -10.06 -8.42 0.89
C LEU A 51 -8.88 -9.35 0.58
N LEU A 52 -7.75 -8.83 0.09
CA LEU A 52 -6.53 -9.63 -0.09
C LEU A 52 -6.06 -10.28 1.21
N TYR A 53 -6.13 -9.55 2.34
CA TYR A 53 -5.71 -10.08 3.64
C TYR A 53 -6.70 -11.08 4.23
N ASN A 54 -7.95 -11.07 3.78
CA ASN A 54 -8.94 -12.10 4.08
C ASN A 54 -8.86 -13.32 3.14
N LEU A 55 -7.94 -13.32 2.16
CA LEU A 55 -7.83 -14.32 1.09
C LEU A 55 -9.07 -14.36 0.17
N GLU A 56 -9.82 -13.28 0.10
CA GLU A 56 -11.01 -13.12 -0.74
C GLU A 56 -10.63 -12.53 -2.11
N PHE A 57 -9.73 -13.21 -2.83
CA PHE A 57 -9.09 -12.70 -4.05
C PHE A 57 -10.07 -12.36 -5.17
N ALA A 58 -11.15 -13.15 -5.34
CA ALA A 58 -12.15 -12.88 -6.37
C ALA A 58 -12.94 -11.58 -6.08
N HIS A 59 -13.27 -11.32 -4.82
CA HIS A 59 -13.92 -10.08 -4.41
C HIS A 59 -12.96 -8.89 -4.51
N ALA A 60 -11.69 -9.07 -4.14
CA ALA A 60 -10.66 -8.04 -4.29
C ALA A 60 -10.50 -7.62 -5.76
N GLU A 61 -10.48 -8.57 -6.69
CA GLU A 61 -10.42 -8.31 -8.14
C GLU A 61 -11.62 -7.48 -8.62
N GLN A 62 -12.83 -7.78 -8.13
CA GLN A 62 -14.04 -7.01 -8.45
C GLN A 62 -13.92 -5.55 -7.97
N GLU A 63 -13.42 -5.33 -6.75
CA GLU A 63 -13.21 -3.99 -6.21
C GLU A 63 -12.17 -3.20 -7.02
N PHE A 64 -11.03 -3.79 -7.34
CA PHE A 64 -10.01 -3.15 -8.16
C PHE A 64 -10.51 -2.84 -9.57
N THR A 65 -11.24 -3.76 -10.20
CA THR A 65 -11.82 -3.55 -11.52
C THR A 65 -12.88 -2.43 -11.50
N SER A 66 -13.74 -2.43 -10.49
CA SER A 66 -14.73 -1.36 -10.30
C SER A 66 -14.07 0.00 -10.11
N TRP A 67 -13.00 0.07 -9.33
CA TRP A 67 -12.25 1.30 -9.11
C TRP A 67 -11.63 1.83 -10.40
N GLU A 68 -11.10 0.96 -11.26
CA GLU A 68 -10.49 1.33 -12.53
C GLU A 68 -11.47 1.95 -13.54
N LEU A 69 -12.76 1.63 -13.44
CA LEU A 69 -13.77 2.25 -14.32
C LEU A 69 -13.80 3.79 -14.18
N GLY A 70 -13.59 4.29 -12.96
CA GLY A 70 -13.47 5.72 -12.67
C GLY A 70 -12.05 6.28 -12.78
N HIS A 71 -11.02 5.44 -12.78
CA HIS A 71 -9.61 5.81 -12.64
C HIS A 71 -8.71 5.09 -13.66
N SER A 72 -9.10 5.08 -14.92
CA SER A 72 -8.47 4.27 -15.98
C SER A 72 -7.00 4.62 -16.26
N ASP A 73 -6.55 5.81 -15.89
CA ASP A 73 -5.16 6.30 -16.01
C ASP A 73 -4.34 6.12 -14.72
N ASN A 74 -4.97 5.70 -13.62
CA ASN A 74 -4.28 5.48 -12.35
C ASN A 74 -3.76 4.03 -12.26
N PRO A 75 -2.45 3.84 -12.01
CA PRO A 75 -1.84 2.51 -12.01
C PRO A 75 -2.15 1.66 -10.78
N VAL A 76 -2.65 2.26 -9.67
CA VAL A 76 -2.72 1.58 -8.37
C VAL A 76 -3.71 0.42 -8.36
N GLY A 77 -4.85 0.52 -9.06
CA GLY A 77 -5.80 -0.59 -9.21
C GLY A 77 -5.16 -1.81 -9.88
N ARG A 78 -4.38 -1.59 -10.95
CA ARG A 78 -3.65 -2.67 -11.64
C ARG A 78 -2.59 -3.34 -10.75
N VAL A 79 -1.94 -2.56 -9.88
CA VAL A 79 -1.02 -3.14 -8.88
C VAL A 79 -1.78 -3.98 -7.87
N GLY A 80 -2.97 -3.53 -7.43
CA GLY A 80 -3.85 -4.31 -6.56
C GLY A 80 -4.26 -5.64 -7.18
N GLN A 81 -4.67 -5.65 -8.46
CA GLN A 81 -4.97 -6.87 -9.21
C GLN A 81 -3.76 -7.81 -9.30
N ALA A 82 -2.57 -7.27 -9.61
CA ALA A 82 -1.33 -8.06 -9.63
C ALA A 82 -1.03 -8.68 -8.26
N ALA A 83 -1.24 -7.92 -7.17
CA ALA A 83 -1.09 -8.45 -5.81
C ALA A 83 -2.07 -9.60 -5.54
N GLY A 84 -3.35 -9.46 -5.92
CA GLY A 84 -4.34 -10.51 -5.79
C GLY A 84 -3.96 -11.79 -6.51
N LEU A 85 -3.51 -11.68 -7.76
CA LEU A 85 -3.02 -12.83 -8.56
C LEU A 85 -1.80 -13.50 -7.93
N LEU A 86 -0.84 -12.72 -7.44
CA LEU A 86 0.36 -13.27 -6.80
C LEU A 86 0.03 -13.97 -5.50
N PHE A 87 -0.77 -13.35 -4.62
CA PHE A 87 -1.09 -13.93 -3.32
C PHE A 87 -2.04 -15.13 -3.42
N SER A 88 -2.97 -15.16 -4.39
CA SER A 88 -3.77 -16.35 -4.67
C SER A 88 -2.89 -17.53 -5.13
N GLU A 89 -1.87 -17.26 -5.93
CA GLU A 89 -0.92 -18.29 -6.36
C GLU A 89 -0.02 -18.73 -5.19
N PHE A 90 0.37 -17.82 -4.31
CA PHE A 90 1.10 -18.16 -3.08
C PHE A 90 0.26 -19.06 -2.16
N GLU A 91 -1.04 -18.78 -2.00
CA GLU A 91 -1.95 -19.63 -1.24
C GLU A 91 -2.04 -21.01 -1.85
N ARG A 92 -2.33 -21.10 -3.16
CA ARG A 92 -2.44 -22.38 -3.90
C ARG A 92 -1.17 -23.22 -3.80
N LEU A 93 -0.01 -22.57 -3.78
CA LEU A 93 1.31 -23.23 -3.71
C LEU A 93 1.79 -23.46 -2.27
N GLY A 94 1.02 -23.07 -1.26
CA GLY A 94 1.40 -23.19 0.15
C GLY A 94 2.56 -22.26 0.58
N VAL A 95 2.86 -21.22 -0.20
CA VAL A 95 3.97 -20.29 0.08
C VAL A 95 3.67 -19.38 1.27
N LEU A 96 2.39 -19.16 1.60
CA LEU A 96 2.00 -18.27 2.70
C LEU A 96 2.21 -18.90 4.09
N GLU A 97 2.66 -20.13 4.18
CA GLU A 97 2.93 -20.80 5.45
C GLU A 97 4.28 -20.37 6.03
N SER A 98 4.30 -19.95 7.29
CA SER A 98 5.50 -19.35 7.92
C SER A 98 6.66 -20.33 8.07
N GLN A 99 6.40 -21.64 8.10
CA GLN A 99 7.45 -22.67 8.17
C GLN A 99 8.56 -22.50 7.13
N PHE A 100 8.25 -21.94 5.96
CA PHE A 100 9.22 -21.67 4.91
C PHE A 100 10.14 -20.48 5.22
N TYR A 101 9.76 -19.63 6.17
CA TYR A 101 10.47 -18.38 6.49
C TYR A 101 11.18 -18.41 7.83
N GLU A 102 11.02 -19.48 8.62
CA GLU A 102 11.59 -19.59 9.97
C GLU A 102 13.11 -19.58 9.98
N SER A 103 13.72 -20.17 8.94
CA SER A 103 15.18 -20.23 8.83
C SER A 103 15.63 -20.16 7.37
N ASP A 104 16.87 -19.75 7.16
CA ASP A 104 17.49 -19.74 5.83
C ASP A 104 17.62 -21.16 5.25
N ALA A 105 17.77 -22.16 6.10
CA ALA A 105 17.83 -23.57 5.69
C ALA A 105 16.48 -24.04 5.15
N ALA A 106 15.38 -23.77 5.85
CA ALA A 106 14.02 -24.08 5.40
C ALA A 106 13.70 -23.37 4.09
N PHE A 107 14.02 -22.06 4.00
CA PHE A 107 13.82 -21.28 2.78
C PHE A 107 14.58 -21.85 1.57
N LYS A 108 15.83 -22.28 1.73
CA LYS A 108 16.64 -22.86 0.68
C LYS A 108 16.20 -24.28 0.28
N ALA A 109 15.74 -25.07 1.25
CA ALA A 109 15.35 -26.48 1.04
C ALA A 109 14.01 -26.65 0.30
N ARG A 110 13.16 -25.60 0.25
CA ARG A 110 11.86 -25.68 -0.44
C ARG A 110 12.00 -26.12 -1.88
N LYS A 111 11.07 -26.95 -2.36
CA LYS A 111 11.02 -27.42 -3.75
C LYS A 111 10.75 -26.25 -4.70
N LYS A 112 11.20 -26.39 -5.96
CA LYS A 112 10.77 -25.47 -7.02
C LYS A 112 9.27 -25.67 -7.23
N LEU A 113 8.53 -24.56 -7.19
CA LEU A 113 7.09 -24.57 -7.37
C LEU A 113 6.74 -24.63 -8.88
N ALA A 114 5.57 -25.19 -9.18
CA ALA A 114 5.01 -25.20 -10.53
C ALA A 114 3.85 -24.19 -10.59
N PRO A 115 4.11 -22.94 -11.03
CA PRO A 115 3.07 -21.92 -11.10
C PRO A 115 2.07 -22.27 -12.21
N ASP A 116 0.82 -21.83 -12.01
CA ASP A 116 -0.20 -21.89 -13.05
C ASP A 116 0.19 -20.94 -14.19
N PRO A 117 0.34 -21.43 -15.44
CA PRO A 117 0.74 -20.60 -16.57
C PRO A 117 -0.26 -19.48 -16.88
N ALA A 118 -1.55 -19.69 -16.64
CA ALA A 118 -2.59 -18.68 -16.86
C ALA A 118 -2.49 -17.56 -15.83
N ILE A 119 -2.36 -17.89 -14.54
CA ILE A 119 -2.15 -16.90 -13.47
C ILE A 119 -0.84 -16.14 -13.69
N ARG A 120 0.23 -16.83 -14.07
CA ARG A 120 1.51 -16.17 -14.42
C ARG A 120 1.35 -15.15 -15.54
N THR A 121 0.60 -15.50 -16.59
CA THR A 121 0.36 -14.61 -17.73
C THR A 121 -0.46 -13.39 -17.29
N GLN A 122 -1.53 -13.61 -16.52
CA GLN A 122 -2.37 -12.52 -15.99
C GLN A 122 -1.59 -11.59 -15.07
N PHE A 123 -0.78 -12.15 -14.15
CA PHE A 123 0.11 -11.38 -13.27
C PHE A 123 1.06 -10.48 -14.07
N ASN A 124 1.76 -11.05 -15.07
CA ASN A 124 2.68 -10.28 -15.90
C ASN A 124 1.95 -9.17 -16.67
N ASN A 125 0.76 -9.44 -17.19
CA ASN A 125 -0.05 -8.44 -17.90
C ASN A 125 -0.48 -7.31 -16.96
N ALA A 126 -0.94 -7.61 -15.75
CA ALA A 126 -1.32 -6.62 -14.75
C ALA A 126 -0.12 -5.75 -14.35
N ILE A 127 1.04 -6.35 -14.07
CA ILE A 127 2.29 -5.63 -13.78
C ILE A 127 2.70 -4.73 -14.94
N ASN A 128 2.74 -5.25 -16.16
CA ASN A 128 3.12 -4.48 -17.34
C ASN A 128 2.18 -3.29 -17.57
N ARG A 129 0.89 -3.48 -17.38
CA ARG A 129 -0.10 -2.40 -17.50
C ARG A 129 0.09 -1.34 -16.42
N ALA A 130 0.25 -1.77 -15.15
CA ALA A 130 0.53 -0.87 -14.04
C ALA A 130 1.77 -0.01 -14.30
N GLN A 131 2.89 -0.63 -14.67
CA GLN A 131 4.14 0.07 -14.95
C GLN A 131 4.06 0.99 -16.17
N THR A 132 3.29 0.62 -17.20
CA THR A 132 3.06 1.48 -18.38
C THR A 132 2.30 2.75 -17.98
N LEU A 133 1.23 2.62 -17.20
CA LEU A 133 0.47 3.75 -16.70
C LEU A 133 1.32 4.62 -15.75
N ALA A 134 2.05 3.98 -14.83
CA ALA A 134 2.94 4.67 -13.91
C ALA A 134 4.00 5.50 -14.64
N ARG A 135 4.69 4.92 -15.64
CA ARG A 135 5.69 5.63 -16.45
C ARG A 135 5.06 6.77 -17.24
N ALA A 136 3.84 6.61 -17.77
CA ALA A 136 3.15 7.67 -18.49
C ALA A 136 2.81 8.87 -17.57
N ARG A 137 2.44 8.62 -16.30
CA ARG A 137 2.23 9.66 -15.30
C ARG A 137 3.55 10.33 -14.90
N LEU A 138 4.59 9.55 -14.62
CA LEU A 138 5.92 10.04 -14.24
C LEU A 138 6.61 10.83 -15.37
N ALA A 139 6.29 10.54 -16.63
CA ALA A 139 6.78 11.34 -17.76
C ALA A 139 6.13 12.75 -17.81
N LYS A 140 4.92 12.90 -17.28
CA LYS A 140 4.21 14.20 -17.16
C LYS A 140 4.61 14.93 -15.89
N ASP A 141 4.68 14.21 -14.77
CA ASP A 141 5.10 14.70 -13.47
C ASP A 141 6.01 13.67 -12.78
N PRO A 142 7.33 13.90 -12.74
CA PRO A 142 8.28 13.00 -12.07
C PRO A 142 8.03 12.82 -10.56
N LYS A 143 7.15 13.64 -9.96
CA LYS A 143 6.75 13.58 -8.55
C LYS A 143 5.34 12.99 -8.36
N ASP A 144 4.74 12.44 -9.40
CA ASP A 144 3.41 11.81 -9.29
C ASP A 144 3.45 10.66 -8.29
N ARG A 145 2.70 10.84 -7.18
CA ARG A 145 2.69 9.91 -6.03
C ARG A 145 2.19 8.51 -6.41
N ASP A 146 1.12 8.45 -7.18
CA ASP A 146 0.51 7.18 -7.58
C ASP A 146 1.42 6.42 -8.56
N GLY A 147 2.09 7.14 -9.45
CA GLY A 147 3.11 6.59 -10.34
C GLY A 147 4.29 6.01 -9.57
N LEU A 148 4.85 6.76 -8.61
CA LEU A 148 5.96 6.30 -7.77
C LEU A 148 5.54 5.11 -6.88
N PHE A 149 4.34 5.17 -6.31
CA PHE A 149 3.80 4.09 -5.49
C PHE A 149 3.59 2.80 -6.30
N ALA A 150 3.00 2.91 -7.48
CA ALA A 150 2.79 1.78 -8.37
C ALA A 150 4.12 1.17 -8.86
N MET A 151 5.14 1.97 -9.16
CA MET A 151 6.47 1.47 -9.50
C MET A 151 7.11 0.74 -8.32
N THR A 152 6.97 1.28 -7.09
CA THR A 152 7.45 0.65 -5.86
C THR A 152 6.84 -0.73 -5.68
N LEU A 153 5.50 -0.81 -5.68
CA LEU A 153 4.79 -2.07 -5.42
C LEU A 153 4.97 -3.07 -6.55
N SER A 154 4.88 -2.65 -7.82
CA SER A 154 5.02 -3.57 -8.95
C SER A 154 6.42 -4.20 -9.00
N SER A 155 7.48 -3.43 -8.68
CA SER A 155 8.84 -3.97 -8.58
C SER A 155 8.97 -4.94 -7.39
N GLY A 156 8.33 -4.64 -6.25
CA GLY A 156 8.29 -5.52 -5.09
C GLY A 156 7.59 -6.85 -5.40
N LEU A 157 6.40 -6.81 -6.00
CA LEU A 157 5.65 -8.02 -6.40
C LEU A 157 6.44 -8.88 -7.41
N GLN A 158 7.15 -8.25 -8.36
CA GLN A 158 8.04 -8.98 -9.26
C GLN A 158 9.24 -9.61 -8.52
N ALA A 159 9.78 -8.92 -7.51
CA ALA A 159 10.86 -9.46 -6.67
C ALA A 159 10.38 -10.70 -5.91
N ASP A 160 9.17 -10.64 -5.35
CA ASP A 160 8.56 -11.76 -4.62
C ASP A 160 8.28 -12.94 -5.55
N TYR A 161 7.73 -12.71 -6.74
CA TYR A 161 7.54 -13.76 -7.74
C TYR A 161 8.86 -14.44 -8.11
N ALA A 162 9.88 -13.64 -8.40
CA ALA A 162 11.20 -14.14 -8.78
C ALA A 162 11.87 -14.93 -7.63
N ALA A 163 11.76 -14.47 -6.38
CA ALA A 163 12.34 -15.14 -5.22
C ALA A 163 11.54 -16.38 -4.82
N LEU A 164 10.22 -16.26 -4.70
CA LEU A 164 9.39 -17.26 -4.04
C LEU A 164 8.90 -18.36 -4.98
N ILE A 165 8.63 -18.04 -6.22
CA ILE A 165 8.15 -19.01 -7.24
C ILE A 165 9.29 -19.49 -8.11
N ASP A 166 9.98 -18.56 -8.79
CA ASP A 166 10.99 -18.91 -9.79
C ASP A 166 12.35 -19.32 -9.19
N LYS A 167 12.62 -19.03 -7.90
CA LYS A 167 13.92 -19.19 -7.24
C LYS A 167 15.07 -18.43 -7.92
N ARG A 168 14.74 -17.31 -8.55
CA ARG A 168 15.70 -16.44 -9.25
C ARG A 168 16.23 -15.35 -8.30
N ASN A 169 17.03 -15.75 -7.31
CA ASN A 169 17.45 -14.87 -6.23
C ASN A 169 18.19 -13.61 -6.69
N LEU A 170 19.05 -13.69 -7.72
CA LEU A 170 19.75 -12.51 -8.26
C LEU A 170 18.78 -11.53 -8.94
N ALA A 171 17.81 -12.06 -9.70
CA ALA A 171 16.78 -11.22 -10.32
C ALA A 171 15.90 -10.55 -9.25
N SER A 172 15.50 -11.31 -8.21
CA SER A 172 14.77 -10.77 -7.07
C SER A 172 15.53 -9.65 -6.38
N LEU A 173 16.84 -9.83 -6.12
CA LEU A 173 17.66 -8.80 -5.49
C LEU A 173 17.72 -7.51 -6.34
N HIS A 174 17.82 -7.64 -7.66
CA HIS A 174 17.80 -6.48 -8.56
C HIS A 174 16.45 -5.74 -8.50
N LEU A 175 15.35 -6.47 -8.59
CA LEU A 175 13.99 -5.92 -8.48
C LEU A 175 13.72 -5.28 -7.10
N THR A 176 14.26 -5.86 -6.02
CA THR A 176 14.19 -5.27 -4.67
C THR A 176 14.95 -3.93 -4.61
N LYS A 177 16.10 -3.84 -5.29
CA LYS A 177 16.83 -2.58 -5.40
C LYS A 177 16.01 -1.53 -6.16
N ASP A 178 15.37 -1.91 -7.26
CA ASP A 178 14.50 -1.01 -8.02
C ASP A 178 13.30 -0.54 -7.18
N ALA A 179 12.62 -1.46 -6.49
CA ALA A 179 11.54 -1.13 -5.56
C ALA A 179 11.99 -0.15 -4.48
N THR A 180 13.18 -0.36 -3.90
CA THR A 180 13.76 0.53 -2.90
C THR A 180 14.05 1.92 -3.48
N ALA A 181 14.57 2.01 -4.71
CA ALA A 181 14.86 3.29 -5.35
C ALA A 181 13.58 4.10 -5.62
N TRP A 182 12.50 3.44 -6.08
CA TRP A 182 11.20 4.08 -6.26
C TRP A 182 10.59 4.51 -4.92
N ALA A 183 10.67 3.68 -3.89
CA ALA A 183 10.20 4.03 -2.55
C ALA A 183 10.92 5.24 -1.97
N GLN A 184 12.23 5.35 -2.17
CA GLN A 184 13.01 6.52 -1.74
C GLN A 184 12.59 7.81 -2.47
N GLN A 185 12.30 7.73 -3.78
CA GLN A 185 11.75 8.87 -4.51
C GLN A 185 10.37 9.25 -3.99
N LEU A 186 9.50 8.27 -3.72
CA LEU A 186 8.19 8.51 -3.16
C LEU A 186 8.27 9.19 -1.78
N LEU A 187 9.11 8.70 -0.89
CA LEU A 187 9.31 9.27 0.44
C LEU A 187 9.95 10.68 0.40
N ALA A 188 10.73 10.99 -0.63
CA ALA A 188 11.24 12.34 -0.84
C ALA A 188 10.14 13.33 -1.27
N VAL A 189 9.10 12.85 -1.96
CA VAL A 189 7.93 13.65 -2.38
C VAL A 189 6.88 13.71 -1.29
N ASP A 190 6.61 12.57 -0.65
CA ASP A 190 5.63 12.41 0.40
C ASP A 190 6.20 11.58 1.57
N PRO A 191 6.79 12.25 2.57
CA PRO A 191 7.31 11.57 3.77
C PRO A 191 6.25 10.84 4.60
N GLN A 192 4.96 11.10 4.37
CA GLN A 192 3.85 10.45 5.08
C GLN A 192 3.30 9.22 4.32
N CYS A 193 3.86 8.88 3.16
CA CYS A 193 3.52 7.65 2.47
C CYS A 193 4.16 6.45 3.19
N TYR A 194 3.62 6.10 4.37
CA TYR A 194 4.18 5.06 5.23
C TYR A 194 4.22 3.68 4.58
N ASP A 195 3.38 3.42 3.58
CA ASP A 195 3.43 2.17 2.80
C ASP A 195 4.74 2.01 2.02
N ALA A 196 5.41 3.11 1.65
CA ALA A 196 6.68 3.05 0.93
C ALA A 196 7.82 2.47 1.78
N HIS A 197 7.74 2.61 3.11
CA HIS A 197 8.73 2.03 4.03
C HIS A 197 8.78 0.49 3.99
N ILE A 198 7.77 -0.18 3.41
CA ILE A 198 7.81 -1.64 3.25
C ILE A 198 8.99 -2.06 2.36
N ALA A 199 9.22 -1.38 1.24
CA ALA A 199 10.28 -1.74 0.30
C ALA A 199 11.67 -1.48 0.87
N THR A 200 11.86 -0.34 1.54
CA THR A 200 13.14 -0.01 2.19
C THR A 200 13.38 -0.91 3.41
N GLY A 201 12.36 -1.18 4.21
CA GLY A 201 12.43 -2.04 5.40
C GLY A 201 12.78 -3.49 5.06
N ILE A 202 12.09 -4.10 4.09
CA ILE A 202 12.40 -5.45 3.60
C ILE A 202 13.83 -5.51 3.06
N SER A 203 14.23 -4.55 2.23
CA SER A 203 15.57 -4.50 1.65
C SER A 203 16.65 -4.46 2.73
N GLN A 204 16.52 -3.56 3.71
CA GLN A 204 17.46 -3.43 4.83
C GLN A 204 17.55 -4.73 5.64
N TYR A 205 16.41 -5.33 5.95
CA TYR A 205 16.34 -6.58 6.72
C TYR A 205 16.98 -7.75 5.96
N ILE A 206 16.56 -8.00 4.70
CA ILE A 206 17.04 -9.15 3.92
C ILE A 206 18.56 -9.05 3.71
N ILE A 207 19.08 -7.88 3.31
CA ILE A 207 20.53 -7.71 3.10
C ILE A 207 21.29 -7.93 4.39
N SER A 208 20.77 -7.48 5.53
CA SER A 208 21.42 -7.67 6.83
C SER A 208 21.56 -9.13 7.24
N THR A 209 20.63 -10.00 6.80
CA THR A 209 20.59 -11.43 7.14
C THR A 209 21.38 -12.31 6.17
N MET A 210 21.88 -11.76 5.06
CA MET A 210 22.71 -12.50 4.11
C MET A 210 24.07 -12.89 4.72
N SER A 211 24.72 -13.93 4.17
CA SER A 211 26.04 -14.38 4.60
C SER A 211 27.09 -13.27 4.45
N ALA A 212 28.09 -13.28 5.33
CA ALA A 212 29.12 -12.23 5.38
C ALA A 212 29.82 -11.99 4.02
N PRO A 213 30.21 -13.01 3.22
CA PRO A 213 30.82 -12.80 1.91
C PRO A 213 29.88 -12.06 0.94
N VAL A 214 28.56 -12.41 0.94
CA VAL A 214 27.59 -11.76 0.08
C VAL A 214 27.39 -10.31 0.49
N ARG A 215 27.26 -10.03 1.79
CA ARG A 215 27.18 -8.65 2.30
C ARG A 215 28.39 -7.81 1.92
N TRP A 216 29.59 -8.41 1.96
CA TRP A 216 30.81 -7.71 1.58
C TRP A 216 30.79 -7.31 0.09
N ILE A 217 30.40 -8.23 -0.81
CA ILE A 217 30.27 -7.94 -2.24
C ILE A 217 29.22 -6.84 -2.49
N LEU A 218 28.05 -6.94 -1.83
CA LEU A 218 27.00 -5.92 -1.96
C LEU A 218 27.46 -4.54 -1.49
N ARG A 219 28.25 -4.49 -0.40
CA ARG A 219 28.82 -3.25 0.14
C ARG A 219 29.80 -2.60 -0.84
N LEU A 220 30.58 -3.38 -1.58
CA LEU A 220 31.44 -2.84 -2.66
C LEU A 220 30.60 -2.19 -3.76
N GLY A 221 29.39 -2.68 -4.01
CA GLY A 221 28.40 -2.08 -4.92
C GLY A 221 27.57 -0.96 -4.29
N GLY A 222 27.93 -0.46 -3.09
CA GLY A 222 27.21 0.63 -2.39
C GLY A 222 25.92 0.19 -1.71
N VAL A 223 25.65 -1.13 -1.60
CA VAL A 223 24.44 -1.68 -0.98
C VAL A 223 24.79 -2.23 0.40
N SER A 224 24.12 -1.71 1.43
CA SER A 224 24.25 -2.19 2.82
C SER A 224 22.89 -2.48 3.42
N GLY A 225 22.83 -3.44 4.34
CA GLY A 225 21.64 -3.77 5.12
C GLY A 225 21.88 -3.49 6.61
N ASP A 226 20.83 -3.00 7.25
CA ASP A 226 20.77 -2.77 8.69
C ASP A 226 19.48 -3.39 9.23
N LYS A 227 19.61 -4.42 10.08
CA LYS A 227 18.47 -5.14 10.62
C LYS A 227 17.56 -4.24 11.45
N GLN A 228 18.14 -3.42 12.32
CA GLN A 228 17.37 -2.56 13.23
C GLN A 228 16.59 -1.51 12.44
N ARG A 229 17.25 -0.88 11.47
CA ARG A 229 16.60 0.06 10.57
C ARG A 229 15.48 -0.61 9.78
N GLY A 230 15.72 -1.80 9.23
CA GLY A 230 14.70 -2.57 8.52
C GLY A 230 13.46 -2.83 9.37
N VAL A 231 13.66 -3.27 10.62
CA VAL A 231 12.56 -3.49 11.58
C VAL A 231 11.83 -2.19 11.91
N THR A 232 12.56 -1.09 12.12
CA THR A 232 11.94 0.23 12.41
C THR A 232 11.07 0.70 11.24
N GLU A 233 11.53 0.57 10.00
CA GLU A 233 10.75 0.94 8.81
C GLU A 233 9.51 0.06 8.64
N LEU A 234 9.62 -1.25 8.89
CA LEU A 234 8.45 -2.13 8.92
C LEU A 234 7.45 -1.76 10.03
N GLN A 235 7.94 -1.33 11.20
CA GLN A 235 7.07 -0.84 12.29
C GLN A 235 6.34 0.44 11.90
N LEU A 236 6.98 1.37 11.18
CA LEU A 236 6.31 2.57 10.64
C LEU A 236 5.17 2.19 9.69
N THR A 237 5.41 1.27 8.74
CA THR A 237 4.33 0.78 7.87
C THR A 237 3.24 0.07 8.68
N ALA A 238 3.59 -0.77 9.64
CA ALA A 238 2.62 -1.51 10.46
C ALA A 238 1.70 -0.60 11.27
N ALA A 239 2.21 0.56 11.72
CA ALA A 239 1.47 1.52 12.52
C ALA A 239 0.64 2.52 11.68
N HIS A 240 1.14 2.93 10.52
CA HIS A 240 0.62 4.08 9.79
C HIS A 240 0.35 3.81 8.30
N GLY A 241 0.72 2.66 7.75
CA GLY A 241 0.47 2.31 6.36
C GLY A 241 -1.02 2.24 6.06
N ARG A 242 -1.42 2.70 4.90
CA ARG A 242 -2.80 2.68 4.45
C ARG A 242 -3.20 1.29 3.93
N TYR A 243 -2.43 0.77 3.00
CA TYR A 243 -2.71 -0.50 2.32
C TYR A 243 -1.88 -1.66 2.85
N LEU A 244 -0.65 -1.39 3.28
CA LEU A 244 0.34 -2.41 3.60
C LEU A 244 0.60 -2.60 5.11
N ALA A 245 -0.15 -1.91 5.99
CA ALA A 245 -0.02 -2.11 7.42
C ALA A 245 -0.21 -3.59 7.84
N PRO A 246 -1.20 -4.34 7.32
CA PRO A 246 -1.32 -5.77 7.65
C PRO A 246 -0.13 -6.58 7.11
N PHE A 247 0.36 -6.28 5.92
CA PHE A 247 1.52 -6.98 5.35
C PHE A 247 2.80 -6.73 6.18
N ALA A 248 3.01 -5.50 6.63
CA ALA A 248 4.12 -5.18 7.52
C ALA A 248 4.04 -5.92 8.85
N ARG A 249 2.83 -6.10 9.42
CA ARG A 249 2.62 -6.92 10.63
C ARG A 249 2.93 -8.39 10.39
N ILE A 250 2.59 -8.94 9.23
CA ILE A 250 2.97 -10.32 8.83
C ILE A 250 4.49 -10.45 8.77
N LEU A 251 5.17 -9.53 8.11
CA LEU A 251 6.63 -9.55 8.01
C LEU A 251 7.32 -9.40 9.36
N LEU A 252 6.81 -8.51 10.22
CA LEU A 252 7.31 -8.37 11.59
C LEU A 252 7.10 -9.64 12.42
N ALA A 253 5.97 -10.32 12.25
CA ALA A 253 5.75 -11.61 12.92
C ALA A 253 6.81 -12.64 12.49
N ILE A 254 7.13 -12.73 11.20
CA ILE A 254 8.22 -13.57 10.67
C ILE A 254 9.57 -13.17 11.29
N VAL A 255 9.87 -11.87 11.34
CA VAL A 255 11.10 -11.36 11.96
C VAL A 255 11.20 -11.81 13.43
N TYR A 256 10.12 -11.64 14.20
CA TYR A 256 10.10 -12.03 15.61
C TYR A 256 10.19 -13.56 15.82
N VAL A 257 9.59 -14.37 14.94
CA VAL A 257 9.79 -15.83 14.96
C VAL A 257 11.28 -16.17 14.75
N ARG A 258 11.93 -15.56 13.76
CA ARG A 258 13.38 -15.76 13.51
C ARG A 258 14.25 -15.30 14.68
N ASP A 259 13.84 -14.25 15.38
CA ASP A 259 14.51 -13.72 16.56
C ASP A 259 14.16 -14.49 17.86
N LYS A 260 13.32 -15.54 17.75
CA LYS A 260 12.82 -16.34 18.88
C LYS A 260 11.96 -15.55 19.87
N ASP A 261 11.42 -14.41 19.45
CA ASP A 261 10.47 -13.59 20.22
C ASP A 261 9.04 -14.02 19.91
N LYS A 262 8.69 -15.23 20.35
CA LYS A 262 7.36 -15.82 20.17
C LYS A 262 6.23 -14.93 20.73
N PRO A 263 6.37 -14.26 21.90
CA PRO A 263 5.30 -13.41 22.42
C PRO A 263 4.92 -12.25 21.47
N ARG A 264 5.92 -11.54 20.91
CA ARG A 264 5.63 -10.46 19.95
C ARG A 264 5.07 -10.98 18.63
N ALA A 265 5.59 -12.07 18.09
CA ALA A 265 5.06 -12.71 16.90
C ALA A 265 3.58 -13.07 17.08
N ARG A 266 3.25 -13.74 18.21
CA ARG A 266 1.90 -14.16 18.57
C ARG A 266 0.93 -12.96 18.71
N ALA A 267 1.38 -11.88 19.34
CA ALA A 267 0.55 -10.67 19.50
C ALA A 267 0.17 -10.06 18.15
N LEU A 268 1.10 -9.97 17.21
CA LEU A 268 0.83 -9.48 15.85
C LEU A 268 -0.13 -10.41 15.10
N LEU A 269 0.08 -11.72 15.13
CA LEU A 269 -0.79 -12.69 14.48
C LEU A 269 -2.20 -12.69 15.09
N ALA A 270 -2.32 -12.49 16.40
CA ALA A 270 -3.63 -12.36 17.06
C ALA A 270 -4.37 -11.11 16.57
N SER A 271 -3.67 -9.97 16.48
CA SER A 271 -4.28 -8.75 15.94
C SER A 271 -4.74 -8.90 14.49
N LEU A 272 -3.97 -9.62 13.67
CA LEU A 272 -4.32 -9.90 12.28
C LEU A 272 -5.51 -10.86 12.17
N ARG A 273 -5.57 -11.92 12.99
CA ARG A 273 -6.71 -12.83 13.04
C ARG A 273 -8.01 -12.11 13.40
N ASP A 274 -7.94 -11.20 14.37
CA ASP A 274 -9.14 -10.48 14.84
C ASP A 274 -9.60 -9.45 13.80
N GLU A 275 -8.67 -8.87 13.03
CA GLU A 275 -8.98 -7.94 11.94
C GLU A 275 -9.43 -8.62 10.65
N PHE A 276 -8.91 -9.83 10.36
CA PHE A 276 -9.15 -10.60 9.12
C PHE A 276 -9.65 -12.01 9.45
N PRO A 277 -10.91 -12.15 9.95
CA PRO A 277 -11.42 -13.41 10.49
C PRO A 277 -11.61 -14.50 9.43
N ASN A 278 -11.74 -14.15 8.15
CA ASN A 278 -11.87 -15.11 7.05
C ASN A 278 -10.53 -15.73 6.63
N ASN A 279 -9.40 -15.22 7.14
CA ASN A 279 -8.09 -15.78 6.85
C ASN A 279 -7.68 -16.82 7.91
N PRO A 280 -7.74 -18.13 7.60
CA PRO A 280 -7.44 -19.19 8.57
C PRO A 280 -5.93 -19.31 8.87
N LEU A 281 -5.06 -18.67 8.05
CA LEU A 281 -3.62 -18.78 8.21
C LEU A 281 -3.15 -18.24 9.56
N PHE A 282 -3.70 -17.10 10.01
CA PHE A 282 -3.29 -16.49 11.27
C PHE A 282 -3.58 -17.38 12.48
N ALA A 283 -4.76 -18.02 12.52
CA ALA A 283 -5.11 -18.95 13.59
C ALA A 283 -4.20 -20.20 13.58
N ARG A 284 -3.89 -20.74 12.40
CA ARG A 284 -2.97 -21.87 12.24
C ARG A 284 -1.56 -21.53 12.72
N GLU A 285 -1.06 -20.35 12.37
CA GLU A 285 0.29 -19.91 12.79
C GLU A 285 0.37 -19.66 14.29
N ILE A 286 -0.67 -19.13 14.92
CA ILE A 286 -0.74 -18.99 16.39
C ILE A 286 -0.67 -20.38 17.04
N ALA A 287 -1.50 -21.34 16.58
CA ALA A 287 -1.50 -22.69 17.12
C ALA A 287 -0.14 -23.37 16.99
N ARG A 288 0.57 -23.15 15.87
CA ARG A 288 1.92 -23.68 15.65
C ARG A 288 2.94 -23.05 16.62
N LEU A 289 2.91 -21.74 16.83
CA LEU A 289 3.77 -21.07 17.82
C LEU A 289 3.53 -21.59 19.25
N ASP A 290 2.25 -21.86 19.60
CA ASP A 290 1.84 -22.34 20.91
C ASP A 290 2.25 -23.82 21.14
N SER A 291 2.28 -24.67 20.08
CA SER A 291 2.72 -26.07 20.14
C SER A 291 4.25 -26.26 20.20
N GLY A 292 5.01 -25.19 19.99
CA GLY A 292 6.47 -25.25 20.01
C GLY A 292 7.11 -25.88 18.77
N GLN A 293 6.32 -26.14 17.73
CA GLN A 293 6.78 -26.67 16.44
C GLN A 293 7.39 -25.58 15.57
#